data_aabdb5a962badd226fab600fc38b0783
#
_entry.id   aabdb5a962badd226fab600fc38b0783
#
_cell.length_a   1.000
_cell.length_b   1.000
_cell.length_c   1.000
_cell.angle_alpha   90.00
_cell.angle_beta   90.00
_cell.angle_gamma   90.00
#
_symmetry.space_group_name_H-M   'P 1'
#
loop_
_entity.id
_entity.type
_entity.pdbx_description
1 polymer ?
#
loop_
_entity_poly.entity_id
_entity_poly.type
_entity_poly.pdbx_seq_one_letter_code
_entity_poly.pdbx_strand_id
1 'polypeptide(L)'
;GIFRAYEAEVVQSPIDADGVIPQALEETFTRLEREGRKVKFFYTIPNYHNPAGVCISEERRPQIVEICKRHHVLIVEDNPYGLLGFDGRTYTSFKSLAPDHVLYLGSVSKIFAPGYRVGWACAPSAMCEKLKLASESAILCPTSMGQYSISMYLSEFDWRNQISTFRGMYRSRRDAMIQALNDYLPMCQWNVPEGGFYTWVKLPQGLDAKDMLPRAVTNLVAYVSGTAFYANGEGRDHMRLSYCYPNEQDIREGVRRISEVVNRDLELVSLFG
;
A
#
# COMPACT_ATOMS: atom_id res chain seq x y z
N GLY A 1 9.07 4.38 8.12
CA GLY A 1 9.19 5.09 9.42
C GLY A 1 9.34 4.13 10.58
N ILE A 2 8.33 3.28 10.86
CA ILE A 2 8.31 2.39 12.05
C ILE A 2 9.53 1.47 12.08
N PHE A 3 9.85 0.75 11.01
CA PHE A 3 10.99 -0.16 11.00
C PHE A 3 12.33 0.54 11.28
N ARG A 4 12.51 1.75 10.73
CA ARG A 4 13.71 2.56 11.01
C ARG A 4 13.79 3.03 12.46
N ALA A 5 12.64 3.36 13.08
CA ALA A 5 12.61 3.76 14.50
C ALA A 5 13.06 2.64 15.44
N TYR A 6 12.95 1.38 15.01
CA TYR A 6 13.46 0.20 15.72
C TYR A 6 14.76 -0.33 15.11
N GLU A 7 15.51 0.51 14.36
CA GLU A 7 16.80 0.19 13.78
C GLU A 7 16.81 -1.06 12.88
N ALA A 8 15.63 -1.42 12.35
CA ALA A 8 15.52 -2.53 11.43
C ALA A 8 16.03 -2.12 10.04
N GLU A 9 16.90 -2.92 9.47
CA GLU A 9 17.29 -2.80 8.09
C GLU A 9 16.16 -3.32 7.20
N VAL A 10 15.76 -2.52 6.21
CA VAL A 10 14.68 -2.85 5.27
C VAL A 10 15.30 -3.16 3.91
N VAL A 11 15.08 -4.40 3.45
CA VAL A 11 15.46 -4.84 2.10
C VAL A 11 14.19 -5.00 1.29
N GLN A 12 14.15 -4.39 0.10
CA GLN A 12 12.99 -4.46 -0.77
C GLN A 12 13.05 -5.67 -1.67
N SER A 13 11.89 -6.28 -1.91
CA SER A 13 11.69 -7.33 -2.91
C SER A 13 10.99 -6.74 -4.13
N PRO A 14 11.42 -7.07 -5.36
CA PRO A 14 10.78 -6.61 -6.58
C PRO A 14 9.31 -7.06 -6.68
N ILE A 15 8.49 -6.19 -7.26
CA ILE A 15 7.09 -6.44 -7.58
C ILE A 15 6.83 -6.12 -9.05
N ASP A 16 5.81 -6.76 -9.63
CA ASP A 16 5.27 -6.48 -10.95
C ASP A 16 3.73 -6.31 -10.90
N ALA A 17 3.05 -6.44 -12.03
CA ALA A 17 1.60 -6.31 -12.11
C ALA A 17 0.85 -7.36 -11.26
N ASP A 18 1.46 -8.54 -11.04
CA ASP A 18 0.92 -9.63 -10.21
C ASP A 18 1.46 -9.61 -8.76
N GLY A 19 2.03 -8.49 -8.33
CA GLY A 19 2.58 -8.28 -6.99
C GLY A 19 3.99 -8.83 -6.82
N VAL A 20 4.33 -9.35 -5.63
CA VAL A 20 5.66 -9.86 -5.31
C VAL A 20 6.06 -10.98 -6.27
N ILE A 21 7.29 -10.90 -6.80
CA ILE A 21 7.87 -11.90 -7.69
C ILE A 21 8.51 -13.00 -6.83
N PRO A 22 7.96 -14.25 -6.82
CA PRO A 22 8.44 -15.31 -5.92
C PRO A 22 9.92 -15.63 -6.09
N GLN A 23 10.42 -15.72 -7.31
CA GLN A 23 11.82 -16.02 -7.59
C GLN A 23 12.76 -14.94 -7.03
N ALA A 24 12.41 -13.67 -7.22
CA ALA A 24 13.20 -12.56 -6.69
C ALA A 24 13.17 -12.48 -5.15
N LEU A 25 12.06 -12.89 -4.53
CA LEU A 25 11.98 -13.03 -3.08
C LEU A 25 12.93 -14.12 -2.56
N GLU A 26 12.94 -15.29 -3.19
CA GLU A 26 13.81 -16.40 -2.84
C GLU A 26 15.30 -16.06 -3.04
N GLU A 27 15.64 -15.44 -4.16
CA GLU A 27 16.99 -14.92 -4.42
C GLU A 27 17.44 -13.93 -3.36
N THR A 28 16.52 -13.04 -2.94
CA THR A 28 16.80 -12.08 -1.87
C THR A 28 17.08 -12.76 -0.55
N PHE A 29 16.29 -13.75 -0.14
CA PHE A 29 16.52 -14.51 1.10
C PHE A 29 17.84 -15.29 1.04
N THR A 30 18.08 -15.99 -0.05
CA THR A 30 19.33 -16.77 -0.26
C THR A 30 20.57 -15.86 -0.20
N ARG A 31 20.50 -14.67 -0.81
CA ARG A 31 21.59 -13.69 -0.76
C ARG A 31 21.85 -13.22 0.67
N LEU A 32 20.81 -12.84 1.40
CA LEU A 32 20.92 -12.36 2.78
C LEU A 32 21.47 -13.44 3.72
N GLU A 33 21.07 -14.69 3.55
CA GLU A 33 21.62 -15.82 4.31
C GLU A 33 23.12 -16.01 4.05
N ARG A 34 23.55 -15.93 2.79
CA ARG A 34 24.99 -16.00 2.43
C ARG A 34 25.82 -14.85 3.01
N GLU A 35 25.20 -13.69 3.16
CA GLU A 35 25.78 -12.50 3.81
C GLU A 35 25.80 -12.64 5.36
N GLY A 36 25.28 -13.73 5.92
CA GLY A 36 25.13 -13.93 7.37
C GLY A 36 24.08 -13.03 8.02
N ARG A 37 23.19 -12.43 7.23
CA ARG A 37 22.13 -11.54 7.70
C ARG A 37 20.85 -12.33 7.94
N LYS A 38 20.28 -12.18 9.13
CA LYS A 38 19.05 -12.87 9.52
C LYS A 38 17.82 -12.05 9.11
N VAL A 39 17.00 -12.61 8.20
CA VAL A 39 15.68 -12.04 7.89
C VAL A 39 14.74 -12.31 9.07
N LYS A 40 14.13 -11.26 9.61
CA LYS A 40 13.21 -11.34 10.75
C LYS A 40 11.80 -11.73 10.31
N PHE A 41 11.31 -11.06 9.26
CA PHE A 41 10.01 -11.31 8.66
C PHE A 41 9.94 -10.73 7.25
N PHE A 42 9.02 -11.23 6.47
CA PHE A 42 8.57 -10.67 5.20
C PHE A 42 7.27 -9.90 5.42
N TYR A 43 7.32 -8.58 5.26
CA TYR A 43 6.12 -7.72 5.36
C TYR A 43 5.56 -7.46 3.98
N THR A 44 4.25 -7.64 3.82
CA THR A 44 3.58 -7.36 2.56
C THR A 44 2.15 -6.83 2.77
N ILE A 45 1.72 -5.96 1.85
CA ILE A 45 0.32 -5.56 1.65
C ILE A 45 -0.18 -6.32 0.41
N PRO A 46 -0.81 -7.50 0.57
CA PRO A 46 -1.05 -8.39 -0.56
C PRO A 46 -2.18 -7.93 -1.49
N ASN A 47 -3.05 -7.03 -1.03
CA ASN A 47 -4.23 -6.58 -1.78
C ASN A 47 -4.18 -5.06 -1.95
N TYR A 48 -4.28 -4.59 -3.20
CA TYR A 48 -4.30 -3.16 -3.54
C TYR A 48 -3.17 -2.38 -2.88
N HIS A 49 -1.97 -2.89 -3.08
CA HIS A 49 -0.72 -2.48 -2.43
C HIS A 49 -0.53 -0.96 -2.38
N ASN A 50 -0.14 -0.44 -1.23
CA ASN A 50 0.30 0.95 -1.08
C ASN A 50 1.84 1.01 -1.19
N PRO A 51 2.42 1.63 -2.24
CA PRO A 51 1.79 2.59 -3.16
C PRO A 51 1.34 2.02 -4.52
N ALA A 52 1.73 0.81 -4.88
CA ALA A 52 1.69 0.32 -6.26
C ALA A 52 0.29 -0.01 -6.80
N GLY A 53 -0.74 -0.14 -5.95
CA GLY A 53 -2.12 -0.44 -6.36
C GLY A 53 -2.34 -1.85 -6.92
N VAL A 54 -1.33 -2.73 -6.88
CA VAL A 54 -1.39 -4.10 -7.40
C VAL A 54 -1.80 -5.10 -6.31
N CYS A 55 -2.24 -6.29 -6.71
CA CYS A 55 -2.52 -7.42 -5.83
C CYS A 55 -1.52 -8.55 -6.09
N ILE A 56 -1.15 -9.29 -5.04
CA ILE A 56 -0.45 -10.57 -5.23
C ILE A 56 -1.47 -11.56 -5.79
N SER A 57 -1.16 -12.15 -6.96
CA SER A 57 -2.05 -13.10 -7.61
C SER A 57 -2.27 -14.36 -6.76
N GLU A 58 -3.39 -15.06 -6.97
CA GLU A 58 -3.73 -16.27 -6.22
C GLU A 58 -2.67 -17.37 -6.41
N GLU A 59 -2.09 -17.47 -7.60
CA GLU A 59 -1.10 -18.48 -7.96
C GLU A 59 0.24 -18.25 -7.24
N ARG A 60 0.59 -17.00 -6.96
CA ARG A 60 1.85 -16.64 -6.27
C ARG A 60 1.77 -16.82 -4.75
N ARG A 61 0.58 -16.73 -4.16
CA ARG A 61 0.43 -16.81 -2.68
C ARG A 61 0.97 -18.11 -2.08
N PRO A 62 0.60 -19.31 -2.54
CA PRO A 62 1.18 -20.54 -2.03
C PRO A 62 2.69 -20.64 -2.28
N GLN A 63 3.19 -20.14 -3.41
CA GLN A 63 4.63 -20.13 -3.70
C GLN A 63 5.42 -19.30 -2.68
N ILE A 64 4.92 -18.10 -2.37
CA ILE A 64 5.51 -17.19 -1.38
C ILE A 64 5.48 -17.84 0.02
N VAL A 65 4.39 -18.51 0.39
CA VAL A 65 4.29 -19.25 1.65
C VAL A 65 5.37 -20.31 1.75
N GLU A 66 5.55 -21.13 0.72
CA GLU A 66 6.55 -22.20 0.72
C GLU A 66 8.00 -21.67 0.74
N ILE A 67 8.27 -20.55 0.05
CA ILE A 67 9.55 -19.86 0.13
C ILE A 67 9.82 -19.38 1.57
N CYS A 68 8.86 -18.68 2.18
CA CYS A 68 9.01 -18.19 3.54
C CYS A 68 9.19 -19.31 4.57
N LYS A 69 8.50 -20.45 4.41
CA LYS A 69 8.67 -21.62 5.28
C LYS A 69 10.05 -22.21 5.15
N ARG A 70 10.58 -22.42 3.93
CA ARG A 70 11.92 -22.97 3.69
C ARG A 70 13.02 -22.14 4.34
N HIS A 71 12.90 -20.83 4.27
CA HIS A 71 13.85 -19.88 4.86
C HIS A 71 13.55 -19.51 6.33
N HIS A 72 12.55 -20.16 6.95
CA HIS A 72 12.11 -19.86 8.32
C HIS A 72 11.79 -18.39 8.57
N VAL A 73 11.21 -17.71 7.57
CA VAL A 73 10.85 -16.29 7.60
C VAL A 73 9.36 -16.15 7.86
N LEU A 74 8.99 -15.47 8.97
CA LEU A 74 7.60 -15.16 9.28
C LEU A 74 7.00 -14.22 8.23
N ILE A 75 5.76 -14.47 7.80
CA ILE A 75 5.01 -13.53 6.96
C ILE A 75 4.23 -12.57 7.85
N VAL A 76 4.35 -11.26 7.61
CA VAL A 76 3.49 -10.22 8.17
C VAL A 76 2.58 -9.73 7.05
N GLU A 77 1.34 -10.21 7.07
CA GLU A 77 0.29 -9.87 6.10
C GLU A 77 -0.48 -8.64 6.60
N ASP A 78 -0.25 -7.48 6.02
CA ASP A 78 -1.00 -6.25 6.33
C ASP A 78 -2.10 -6.05 5.30
N ASN A 79 -3.36 -6.18 5.70
CA ASN A 79 -4.50 -6.21 4.78
C ASN A 79 -5.57 -5.14 5.06
N PRO A 80 -5.24 -3.85 4.98
CA PRO A 80 -6.20 -2.78 5.22
C PRO A 80 -7.17 -2.54 4.05
N TYR A 81 -6.86 -3.03 2.84
CA TYR A 81 -7.61 -2.74 1.62
C TYR A 81 -8.37 -3.93 1.05
N GLY A 82 -8.23 -5.13 1.61
CA GLY A 82 -8.75 -6.38 1.02
C GLY A 82 -10.24 -6.41 0.72
N LEU A 83 -11.04 -5.58 1.40
CA LEU A 83 -12.47 -5.44 1.13
C LEU A 83 -12.82 -4.35 0.11
N LEU A 84 -11.83 -3.62 -0.43
CA LEU A 84 -12.03 -2.46 -1.30
C LEU A 84 -11.79 -2.74 -2.79
N GLY A 85 -11.87 -4.00 -3.20
CA GLY A 85 -11.88 -4.40 -4.61
C GLY A 85 -13.16 -3.95 -5.30
N PHE A 86 -13.04 -3.30 -6.46
CA PHE A 86 -14.18 -2.68 -7.15
C PHE A 86 -15.16 -3.70 -7.74
N ASP A 87 -14.72 -4.90 -8.03
CA ASP A 87 -15.55 -6.03 -8.48
C ASP A 87 -16.12 -6.86 -7.32
N GLY A 88 -15.73 -6.57 -6.09
CA GLY A 88 -16.12 -7.32 -4.91
C GLY A 88 -15.32 -8.60 -4.66
N ARG A 89 -14.32 -8.89 -5.49
CA ARG A 89 -13.44 -10.05 -5.32
C ARG A 89 -12.72 -9.99 -3.97
N THR A 90 -12.62 -11.14 -3.34
CA THR A 90 -11.81 -11.38 -2.15
C THR A 90 -10.68 -12.35 -2.51
N TYR A 91 -9.50 -12.11 -1.98
CA TYR A 91 -8.32 -12.92 -2.19
C TYR A 91 -8.08 -13.85 -1.01
N THR A 92 -7.52 -15.03 -1.28
CA THR A 92 -7.09 -15.98 -0.25
C THR A 92 -5.99 -15.35 0.61
N SER A 93 -6.18 -15.24 1.94
CA SER A 93 -5.16 -14.68 2.81
C SER A 93 -3.98 -15.63 3.00
N PHE A 94 -2.77 -15.10 3.19
CA PHE A 94 -1.63 -15.90 3.61
C PHE A 94 -1.90 -16.60 4.95
N LYS A 95 -2.63 -15.91 5.84
CA LYS A 95 -3.04 -16.47 7.13
C LYS A 95 -3.88 -17.74 6.99
N SER A 96 -4.76 -17.82 6.00
CA SER A 96 -5.54 -19.05 5.75
C SER A 96 -4.70 -20.18 5.15
N LEU A 97 -3.65 -19.85 4.37
CA LEU A 97 -2.75 -20.83 3.78
C LEU A 97 -1.71 -21.38 4.77
N ALA A 98 -1.28 -20.58 5.74
CA ALA A 98 -0.27 -20.95 6.73
C ALA A 98 -0.55 -20.33 8.10
N PRO A 99 -1.55 -20.86 8.87
CA PRO A 99 -2.01 -20.25 10.11
C PRO A 99 -0.91 -20.02 11.15
N ASP A 100 0.06 -20.94 11.24
CA ASP A 100 1.13 -20.90 12.23
C ASP A 100 2.38 -20.14 11.75
N HIS A 101 2.39 -19.68 10.50
CA HIS A 101 3.53 -19.00 9.87
C HIS A 101 3.22 -17.55 9.46
N VAL A 102 2.03 -17.06 9.78
CA VAL A 102 1.58 -15.73 9.37
C VAL A 102 1.05 -14.94 10.56
N LEU A 103 1.54 -13.71 10.71
CA LEU A 103 0.92 -12.64 11.47
C LEU A 103 0.04 -11.82 10.52
N TYR A 104 -1.28 -11.92 10.65
CA TYR A 104 -2.25 -11.11 9.90
C TYR A 104 -2.59 -9.85 10.68
N LEU A 105 -2.57 -8.71 9.98
CA LEU A 105 -2.97 -7.41 10.49
C LEU A 105 -4.20 -6.91 9.73
N GLY A 106 -5.23 -6.57 10.46
CA GLY A 106 -6.46 -5.99 9.93
C GLY A 106 -6.79 -4.65 10.58
N SER A 107 -7.60 -3.84 9.91
CA SER A 107 -7.96 -2.52 10.40
C SER A 107 -9.32 -2.09 9.87
N VAL A 108 -10.09 -1.35 10.70
CA VAL A 108 -11.32 -0.67 10.27
C VAL A 108 -11.05 0.71 9.67
N SER A 109 -9.82 1.17 9.66
CA SER A 109 -9.45 2.52 9.24
C SER A 109 -9.82 2.85 7.79
N LYS A 110 -9.93 1.84 6.92
CA LYS A 110 -10.20 2.03 5.48
C LYS A 110 -11.60 1.62 5.05
N ILE A 111 -12.31 0.92 5.93
CA ILE A 111 -13.66 0.37 5.67
C ILE A 111 -14.74 0.97 6.57
N PHE A 112 -14.34 1.74 7.59
CA PHE A 112 -15.26 2.44 8.49
C PHE A 112 -14.77 3.87 8.74
N ALA A 113 -13.85 4.06 9.69
CA ALA A 113 -13.31 5.40 9.98
C ALA A 113 -11.89 5.34 10.58
N PRO A 114 -10.92 6.08 10.01
CA PRO A 114 -9.55 6.08 10.49
C PRO A 114 -9.39 6.69 11.89
N GLY A 115 -10.28 7.60 12.30
CA GLY A 115 -10.23 8.28 13.60
C GLY A 115 -10.49 7.37 14.80
N TYR A 116 -11.14 6.24 14.60
CA TYR A 116 -11.40 5.26 15.69
C TYR A 116 -10.15 4.54 16.19
N ARG A 117 -9.09 4.48 15.40
CA ARG A 117 -7.81 3.85 15.77
C ARG A 117 -7.95 2.39 16.22
N VAL A 118 -8.84 1.61 15.58
CA VAL A 118 -9.07 0.21 15.87
C VAL A 118 -8.51 -0.66 14.74
N GLY A 119 -7.75 -1.66 15.14
CA GLY A 119 -7.20 -2.72 14.30
C GLY A 119 -7.01 -4.00 15.13
N TRP A 120 -6.67 -5.08 14.48
CA TRP A 120 -6.45 -6.37 15.13
C TRP A 120 -5.26 -7.11 14.51
N ALA A 121 -4.70 -8.00 15.31
CA ALA A 121 -3.70 -8.96 14.87
C ALA A 121 -4.23 -10.39 15.08
N CYS A 122 -4.06 -11.24 14.07
CA CYS A 122 -4.32 -12.67 14.17
C CYS A 122 -2.99 -13.41 13.96
N ALA A 123 -2.47 -14.01 15.03
CA ALA A 123 -1.14 -14.60 15.07
C ALA A 123 -1.14 -15.93 15.83
N PRO A 124 -0.07 -16.74 15.76
CA PRO A 124 0.13 -17.86 16.67
C PRO A 124 0.12 -17.41 18.15
N SER A 125 -0.38 -18.28 19.06
CA SER A 125 -0.62 -17.93 20.46
C SER A 125 0.58 -17.30 21.16
N ALA A 126 1.77 -17.88 20.98
CA ALA A 126 3.01 -17.37 21.60
C ALA A 126 3.35 -15.94 21.13
N MET A 127 2.99 -15.58 19.89
CA MET A 127 3.16 -14.23 19.36
C MET A 127 2.09 -13.29 19.89
N CYS A 128 0.82 -13.75 19.99
CA CYS A 128 -0.25 -12.95 20.58
C CYS A 128 0.10 -12.48 22.00
N GLU A 129 0.69 -13.34 22.85
CA GLU A 129 1.11 -12.96 24.20
C GLU A 129 2.20 -11.86 24.16
N LYS A 130 3.16 -11.93 23.24
CA LYS A 130 4.17 -10.87 23.09
C LYS A 130 3.57 -9.56 22.58
N LEU A 131 2.62 -9.64 21.66
CA LEU A 131 1.92 -8.46 21.15
C LEU A 131 1.06 -7.79 22.23
N LYS A 132 0.40 -8.56 23.10
CA LYS A 132 -0.32 -8.01 24.26
C LYS A 132 0.60 -7.23 25.19
N LEU A 133 1.73 -7.84 25.58
CA LEU A 133 2.71 -7.16 26.45
C LEU A 133 3.29 -5.90 25.81
N ALA A 134 3.60 -5.94 24.52
CA ALA A 134 4.08 -4.79 23.78
C ALA A 134 3.03 -3.67 23.70
N SER A 135 1.75 -4.04 23.46
CA SER A 135 0.64 -3.09 23.45
C SER A 135 0.41 -2.46 24.82
N GLU A 136 0.43 -3.26 25.88
CA GLU A 136 0.32 -2.79 27.27
C GLU A 136 1.43 -1.79 27.58
N SER A 137 2.66 -2.08 27.23
CA SER A 137 3.80 -1.18 27.46
C SER A 137 3.70 0.13 26.66
N ALA A 138 3.15 0.09 25.44
CA ALA A 138 3.11 1.25 24.54
C ALA A 138 1.92 2.17 24.78
N ILE A 139 0.73 1.62 25.06
CA ILE A 139 -0.53 2.37 25.12
C ILE A 139 -1.44 1.97 26.28
N LEU A 140 -1.01 1.08 27.14
CA LEU A 140 -1.75 0.42 28.23
C LEU A 140 -2.92 -0.44 27.70
N CYS A 141 -3.92 0.18 27.07
CA CYS A 141 -4.99 -0.51 26.37
C CYS A 141 -5.50 0.33 25.16
N PRO A 142 -5.98 -0.32 24.08
CA PRO A 142 -6.69 0.37 23.01
C PRO A 142 -8.01 0.97 23.54
N THR A 143 -8.51 2.01 22.84
CA THR A 143 -9.78 2.66 23.21
C THR A 143 -10.94 1.66 23.28
N SER A 144 -11.51 1.44 24.47
CA SER A 144 -12.66 0.55 24.65
C SER A 144 -13.92 1.10 23.98
N MET A 145 -14.17 2.42 24.07
CA MET A 145 -15.28 3.07 23.36
C MET A 145 -15.21 2.82 21.86
N GLY A 146 -14.02 2.93 21.26
CA GLY A 146 -13.82 2.64 19.83
C GLY A 146 -14.13 1.19 19.49
N GLN A 147 -13.70 0.23 20.30
CA GLN A 147 -13.96 -1.19 20.12
C GLN A 147 -15.46 -1.52 20.22
N TYR A 148 -16.15 -0.99 21.24
CA TYR A 148 -17.61 -1.18 21.39
C TYR A 148 -18.40 -0.57 20.22
N SER A 149 -18.04 0.64 19.79
CA SER A 149 -18.68 1.29 18.64
C SER A 149 -18.53 0.46 17.37
N ILE A 150 -17.33 -0.08 17.11
CA ILE A 150 -17.08 -0.95 15.95
C ILE A 150 -17.85 -2.27 16.09
N SER A 151 -17.86 -2.88 17.26
CA SER A 151 -18.60 -4.12 17.51
C SER A 151 -20.11 -3.91 17.23
N MET A 152 -20.69 -2.84 17.76
CA MET A 152 -22.09 -2.47 17.51
C MET A 152 -22.35 -2.23 16.02
N TYR A 153 -21.48 -1.48 15.35
CA TYR A 153 -21.61 -1.22 13.91
C TYR A 153 -21.60 -2.51 13.09
N LEU A 154 -20.68 -3.43 13.38
CA LEU A 154 -20.60 -4.70 12.67
C LEU A 154 -21.75 -5.66 12.97
N SER A 155 -22.39 -5.55 14.15
CA SER A 155 -23.50 -6.40 14.56
C SER A 155 -24.87 -5.89 14.11
N GLU A 156 -25.10 -4.56 14.17
CA GLU A 156 -26.43 -3.96 14.04
C GLU A 156 -26.66 -3.29 12.67
N PHE A 157 -25.60 -3.01 11.90
CA PHE A 157 -25.73 -2.31 10.63
C PHE A 157 -25.29 -3.18 9.46
N ASP A 158 -25.86 -2.90 8.28
CA ASP A 158 -25.44 -3.54 7.02
C ASP A 158 -24.15 -2.92 6.47
N TRP A 159 -23.06 -3.19 7.20
CA TRP A 159 -21.74 -2.72 6.85
C TRP A 159 -21.24 -3.26 5.50
N ARG A 160 -21.73 -4.44 5.05
CA ARG A 160 -21.35 -5.01 3.75
C ARG A 160 -21.90 -4.18 2.60
N ASN A 161 -23.13 -3.72 2.71
CA ASN A 161 -23.73 -2.80 1.74
C ASN A 161 -23.02 -1.45 1.75
N GLN A 162 -22.61 -0.96 2.92
CA GLN A 162 -21.81 0.25 3.01
C GLN A 162 -20.45 0.11 2.30
N ILE A 163 -19.78 -1.02 2.41
CA ILE A 163 -18.55 -1.31 1.65
C ILE A 163 -18.83 -1.35 0.15
N SER A 164 -19.96 -1.91 -0.28
CA SER A 164 -20.37 -1.90 -1.70
C SER A 164 -20.55 -0.48 -2.22
N THR A 165 -21.15 0.40 -1.42
CA THR A 165 -21.28 1.83 -1.73
C THR A 165 -19.90 2.50 -1.86
N PHE A 166 -18.99 2.23 -0.95
CA PHE A 166 -17.60 2.73 -1.03
C PHE A 166 -16.86 2.24 -2.29
N ARG A 167 -17.01 0.99 -2.65
CA ARG A 167 -16.43 0.43 -3.88
C ARG A 167 -16.91 1.18 -5.13
N GLY A 168 -18.21 1.46 -5.23
CA GLY A 168 -18.79 2.23 -6.33
C GLY A 168 -18.21 3.64 -6.40
N MET A 169 -18.17 4.35 -5.28
CA MET A 169 -17.61 5.69 -5.18
C MET A 169 -16.12 5.73 -5.54
N TYR A 170 -15.31 4.82 -5.00
CA TYR A 170 -13.86 4.79 -5.30
C TYR A 170 -13.58 4.35 -6.74
N ARG A 171 -14.41 3.48 -7.32
CA ARG A 171 -14.31 3.14 -8.75
C ARG A 171 -14.51 4.36 -9.64
N SER A 172 -15.58 5.14 -9.40
CA SER A 172 -15.84 6.38 -10.16
C SER A 172 -14.67 7.36 -10.08
N ARG A 173 -14.13 7.56 -8.89
CA ARG A 173 -12.97 8.44 -8.67
C ARG A 173 -11.68 7.90 -9.32
N ARG A 174 -11.43 6.60 -9.26
CA ARG A 174 -10.33 5.95 -9.96
C ARG A 174 -10.46 6.16 -11.48
N ASP A 175 -11.65 5.98 -12.03
CA ASP A 175 -11.90 6.14 -13.46
C ASP A 175 -11.64 7.59 -13.89
N ALA A 176 -12.08 8.58 -13.09
CA ALA A 176 -11.75 9.99 -13.32
C ALA A 176 -10.24 10.28 -13.26
N MET A 177 -9.51 9.64 -12.33
CA MET A 177 -8.05 9.75 -12.23
C MET A 177 -7.37 9.19 -13.49
N ILE A 178 -7.74 7.99 -13.91
CA ILE A 178 -7.14 7.35 -15.11
C ILE A 178 -7.45 8.16 -16.37
N GLN A 179 -8.67 8.66 -16.51
CA GLN A 179 -9.02 9.50 -17.64
C GLN A 179 -8.22 10.82 -17.63
N ALA A 180 -8.07 11.46 -16.48
CA ALA A 180 -7.28 12.67 -16.36
C ALA A 180 -5.79 12.44 -16.68
N LEU A 181 -5.23 11.30 -16.24
CA LEU A 181 -3.85 10.92 -16.58
C LEU A 181 -3.67 10.72 -18.08
N ASN A 182 -4.61 10.06 -18.76
CA ASN A 182 -4.60 9.92 -20.23
C ASN A 182 -4.66 11.28 -20.93
N ASP A 183 -5.51 12.20 -20.45
CA ASP A 183 -5.73 13.49 -21.09
C ASP A 183 -4.55 14.46 -20.89
N TYR A 184 -3.95 14.48 -19.69
CA TYR A 184 -2.99 15.53 -19.30
C TYR A 184 -1.54 15.04 -19.15
N LEU A 185 -1.32 13.75 -18.94
CA LEU A 185 0.02 13.16 -18.67
C LEU A 185 0.30 11.91 -19.52
N PRO A 186 -0.02 11.90 -20.84
CA PRO A 186 0.14 10.70 -21.69
C PRO A 186 1.60 10.23 -21.80
N MET A 187 2.58 11.07 -21.43
CA MET A 187 4.01 10.74 -21.44
C MET A 187 4.44 9.95 -20.19
N CYS A 188 3.61 9.89 -19.15
CA CYS A 188 3.86 9.10 -17.94
C CYS A 188 3.37 7.67 -18.12
N GLN A 189 3.79 6.79 -17.22
CA GLN A 189 3.29 5.41 -17.14
C GLN A 189 2.58 5.21 -15.80
N TRP A 190 1.50 4.44 -15.78
CA TRP A 190 0.77 4.12 -14.56
C TRP A 190 0.07 2.79 -14.67
N ASN A 191 -0.25 2.21 -13.51
CA ASN A 191 -1.15 1.08 -13.41
C ASN A 191 -2.60 1.55 -13.28
N VAL A 192 -3.54 0.67 -13.66
CA VAL A 192 -4.97 0.86 -13.41
C VAL A 192 -5.37 -0.02 -12.24
N PRO A 193 -5.49 0.53 -11.02
CA PRO A 193 -5.81 -0.28 -9.84
C PRO A 193 -7.25 -0.81 -9.89
N GLU A 194 -7.44 -2.05 -9.47
CA GLU A 194 -8.75 -2.71 -9.39
C GLU A 194 -9.42 -2.53 -8.01
N GLY A 195 -8.83 -1.74 -7.14
CA GLY A 195 -9.30 -1.45 -5.79
C GLY A 195 -8.35 -0.53 -5.02
N GLY A 196 -8.61 -0.36 -3.73
CA GLY A 196 -7.79 0.50 -2.87
C GLY A 196 -7.96 1.98 -3.17
N PHE A 197 -6.88 2.75 -3.00
CA PHE A 197 -6.92 4.21 -2.94
C PHE A 197 -5.93 4.92 -3.84
N TYR A 198 -5.02 4.19 -4.52
CA TYR A 198 -3.82 4.79 -5.08
C TYR A 198 -3.55 4.35 -6.50
N THR A 199 -3.08 5.30 -7.30
CA THR A 199 -2.44 5.06 -8.59
C THR A 199 -0.95 5.38 -8.45
N TRP A 200 -0.10 4.50 -8.95
CA TRP A 200 1.35 4.65 -8.96
C TRP A 200 1.78 5.11 -10.34
N VAL A 201 2.37 6.31 -10.40
CA VAL A 201 2.72 6.98 -11.66
C VAL A 201 4.23 7.07 -11.76
N LYS A 202 4.77 6.59 -12.88
CA LYS A 202 6.16 6.75 -13.27
C LYS A 202 6.31 7.94 -14.21
N LEU A 203 7.20 8.84 -13.86
CA LEU A 203 7.54 10.02 -14.64
C LEU A 203 8.46 9.67 -15.82
N PRO A 204 8.50 10.50 -16.87
CA PRO A 204 9.53 10.45 -17.91
C PRO A 204 10.95 10.56 -17.33
N GLN A 205 11.92 10.06 -18.10
CA GLN A 205 13.32 10.13 -17.74
C GLN A 205 13.78 11.58 -17.53
N GLY A 206 14.62 11.80 -16.51
CA GLY A 206 15.16 13.11 -16.16
C GLY A 206 14.34 13.89 -15.14
N LEU A 207 13.12 13.45 -14.82
CA LEU A 207 12.29 14.10 -13.80
C LEU A 207 12.45 13.46 -12.42
N ASP A 208 12.37 14.27 -11.38
CA ASP A 208 12.42 13.86 -9.98
C ASP A 208 11.17 14.33 -9.23
N ALA A 209 10.32 13.37 -8.82
CA ALA A 209 9.07 13.65 -8.12
C ALA A 209 9.30 14.36 -6.76
N LYS A 210 10.45 14.15 -6.11
CA LYS A 210 10.76 14.82 -4.85
C LYS A 210 11.09 16.31 -5.08
N ASP A 211 11.88 16.59 -6.10
CA ASP A 211 12.33 17.95 -6.42
C ASP A 211 11.20 18.78 -7.06
N MET A 212 10.25 18.14 -7.73
CA MET A 212 9.03 18.74 -8.29
C MET A 212 7.97 19.10 -7.24
N LEU A 213 7.93 18.40 -6.09
CA LEU A 213 6.86 18.53 -5.10
C LEU A 213 6.63 19.97 -4.59
N PRO A 214 7.64 20.78 -4.27
CA PRO A 214 7.43 22.17 -3.84
C PRO A 214 6.68 23.01 -4.89
N ARG A 215 6.97 22.80 -6.19
CA ARG A 215 6.28 23.48 -7.29
C ARG A 215 4.84 23.02 -7.45
N ALA A 216 4.58 21.73 -7.27
CA ALA A 216 3.22 21.20 -7.25
C ALA A 216 2.39 21.80 -6.10
N VAL A 217 2.98 21.91 -4.90
CA VAL A 217 2.31 22.55 -3.75
C VAL A 217 2.03 24.03 -4.02
N THR A 218 2.94 24.76 -4.65
CA THR A 218 2.69 26.14 -5.10
C THR A 218 1.54 26.21 -6.11
N ASN A 219 1.38 25.16 -6.94
CA ASN A 219 0.27 25.00 -7.89
C ASN A 219 -1.01 24.42 -7.23
N LEU A 220 -1.09 24.44 -5.89
CA LEU A 220 -2.24 23.97 -5.10
C LEU A 220 -2.60 22.49 -5.35
N VAL A 221 -1.61 21.65 -5.59
CA VAL A 221 -1.76 20.20 -5.69
C VAL A 221 -0.61 19.52 -4.97
N ALA A 222 -0.87 18.35 -4.36
CA ALA A 222 0.13 17.57 -3.68
C ALA A 222 0.02 16.09 -4.04
N TYR A 223 1.15 15.41 -4.04
CA TYR A 223 1.30 13.97 -4.20
C TYR A 223 2.34 13.45 -3.19
N VAL A 224 2.51 12.15 -3.12
CA VAL A 224 3.60 11.57 -2.32
C VAL A 224 4.69 11.09 -3.27
N SER A 225 5.91 11.65 -3.13
CA SER A 225 7.07 11.21 -3.90
C SER A 225 7.38 9.74 -3.62
N GLY A 226 7.82 9.03 -4.65
CA GLY A 226 8.20 7.63 -4.55
C GLY A 226 9.28 7.37 -3.52
N THR A 227 10.18 8.32 -3.28
CA THR A 227 11.24 8.21 -2.27
C THR A 227 10.73 7.93 -0.84
N ALA A 228 9.46 8.24 -0.56
CA ALA A 228 8.83 7.93 0.73
C ALA A 228 8.55 6.42 0.94
N PHE A 229 8.57 5.63 -0.14
CA PHE A 229 8.22 4.21 -0.13
C PHE A 229 9.43 3.29 -0.30
N TYR A 230 10.57 3.83 -0.70
CA TYR A 230 11.82 3.10 -0.87
C TYR A 230 12.75 3.30 0.32
N ALA A 231 13.26 2.20 0.87
CA ALA A 231 14.14 2.23 2.04
C ALA A 231 15.53 2.83 1.72
N ASN A 232 15.98 2.67 0.49
CA ASN A 232 17.29 3.11 -0.02
C ASN A 232 17.24 4.48 -0.71
N GLY A 233 16.09 5.17 -0.73
CA GLY A 233 15.91 6.48 -1.36
C GLY A 233 15.71 6.46 -2.88
N GLU A 234 15.50 5.28 -3.47
CA GLU A 234 15.05 5.12 -4.87
C GLU A 234 13.63 5.66 -5.06
N GLY A 235 13.09 5.48 -6.26
CA GLY A 235 11.71 5.89 -6.61
C GLY A 235 11.58 7.40 -6.85
N ARG A 236 12.67 8.09 -7.17
CA ARG A 236 12.64 9.51 -7.52
C ARG A 236 11.80 9.81 -8.76
N ASP A 237 11.75 8.87 -9.68
CA ASP A 237 10.97 8.90 -10.92
C ASP A 237 9.50 8.48 -10.72
N HIS A 238 9.05 8.33 -9.49
CA HIS A 238 7.68 7.88 -9.20
C HIS A 238 6.94 8.83 -8.26
N MET A 239 5.62 8.88 -8.40
CA MET A 239 4.70 9.53 -7.46
C MET A 239 3.46 8.68 -7.23
N ARG A 240 2.94 8.74 -5.99
CA ARG A 240 1.65 8.16 -5.63
C ARG A 240 0.57 9.23 -5.66
N LEU A 241 -0.44 9.00 -6.48
CA LEU A 241 -1.67 9.79 -6.52
C LEU A 241 -2.78 9.08 -5.74
N SER A 242 -3.60 9.84 -5.03
CA SER A 242 -4.70 9.32 -4.22
C SER A 242 -6.04 9.83 -4.74
N TYR A 243 -6.99 8.92 -4.91
CA TYR A 243 -8.37 9.24 -5.30
C TYR A 243 -9.38 8.98 -4.15
N CYS A 244 -8.91 8.75 -2.92
CA CYS A 244 -9.80 8.35 -1.83
C CYS A 244 -10.63 9.48 -1.24
N TYR A 245 -10.20 10.73 -1.34
CA TYR A 245 -10.87 11.87 -0.71
C TYR A 245 -11.53 12.85 -1.70
N PRO A 246 -10.83 13.36 -2.74
CA PRO A 246 -11.40 14.37 -3.63
C PRO A 246 -12.51 13.77 -4.50
N ASN A 247 -13.44 14.63 -4.95
CA ASN A 247 -14.41 14.26 -5.96
C ASN A 247 -13.77 14.17 -7.35
N GLU A 248 -14.52 13.71 -8.35
CA GLU A 248 -14.03 13.46 -9.71
C GLU A 248 -13.53 14.75 -10.39
N GLN A 249 -14.19 15.88 -10.13
CA GLN A 249 -13.80 17.18 -10.69
C GLN A 249 -12.49 17.68 -10.09
N ASP A 250 -12.33 17.58 -8.77
CA ASP A 250 -11.09 17.94 -8.08
C ASP A 250 -9.93 17.03 -8.46
N ILE A 251 -10.19 15.74 -8.70
CA ILE A 251 -9.19 14.79 -9.22
C ILE A 251 -8.68 15.26 -10.58
N ARG A 252 -9.60 15.56 -11.50
CA ARG A 252 -9.25 16.02 -12.85
C ARG A 252 -8.42 17.31 -12.81
N GLU A 253 -8.86 18.27 -12.02
CA GLU A 253 -8.15 19.55 -11.85
C GLU A 253 -6.76 19.33 -11.19
N GLY A 254 -6.66 18.46 -10.20
CA GLY A 254 -5.39 18.12 -9.56
C GLY A 254 -4.38 17.52 -10.55
N VAL A 255 -4.81 16.59 -11.40
CA VAL A 255 -3.94 16.00 -12.44
C VAL A 255 -3.55 17.05 -13.47
N ARG A 256 -4.45 17.96 -13.87
CA ARG A 256 -4.16 19.08 -14.77
C ARG A 256 -3.05 19.98 -14.18
N ARG A 257 -3.14 20.31 -12.89
CA ARG A 257 -2.10 21.11 -12.20
C ARG A 257 -0.77 20.39 -12.10
N ILE A 258 -0.78 19.07 -11.88
CA ILE A 258 0.46 18.26 -11.92
C ILE A 258 1.07 18.30 -13.32
N SER A 259 0.26 18.23 -14.37
CA SER A 259 0.77 18.24 -15.75
C SER A 259 1.47 19.55 -16.13
N GLU A 260 1.04 20.69 -15.61
CA GLU A 260 1.73 21.97 -15.79
C GLU A 260 3.16 21.94 -15.23
N VAL A 261 3.33 21.33 -14.04
CA VAL A 261 4.65 21.17 -13.43
C VAL A 261 5.52 20.17 -14.22
N VAL A 262 4.95 19.02 -14.59
CA VAL A 262 5.67 18.00 -15.37
C VAL A 262 6.14 18.55 -16.71
N ASN A 263 5.25 19.23 -17.47
CA ASN A 263 5.58 19.78 -18.77
C ASN A 263 6.68 20.84 -18.67
N ARG A 264 6.59 21.75 -17.71
CA ARG A 264 7.61 22.77 -17.46
C ARG A 264 8.98 22.17 -17.16
N ASP A 265 9.00 21.14 -16.33
CA ASP A 265 10.27 20.48 -15.98
C ASP A 265 10.85 19.67 -17.15
N LEU A 266 9.99 19.05 -17.99
CA LEU A 266 10.41 18.41 -19.23
C LEU A 266 11.03 19.40 -20.22
N GLU A 267 10.46 20.60 -20.38
CA GLU A 267 11.02 21.66 -21.20
C GLU A 267 12.43 22.04 -20.70
N LEU A 268 12.62 22.20 -19.38
CA LEU A 268 13.93 22.49 -18.81
C LEU A 268 14.93 21.36 -19.06
N VAL A 269 14.56 20.11 -18.88
CA VAL A 269 15.43 18.95 -19.21
C VAL A 269 15.82 18.94 -20.68
N SER A 270 14.89 19.27 -21.58
CA SER A 270 15.17 19.31 -23.02
C SER A 270 16.12 20.45 -23.44
N LEU A 271 16.20 21.53 -22.66
CA LEU A 271 17.06 22.68 -22.94
C LEU A 271 18.48 22.52 -22.37
N PHE A 272 18.64 21.75 -21.29
CA PHE A 272 19.90 21.67 -20.53
C PHE A 272 20.48 20.26 -20.41
N GLY A 273 19.76 19.22 -20.87
CA GLY A 273 20.18 17.82 -20.93
C GLY A 273 20.63 17.48 -22.33
#